data_cbd9555dc65004b824f16778f333116e
#
_entry.id   cbd9555dc65004b824f16778f333116e
#
_cell.length_a   1.000
_cell.length_b   1.000
_cell.length_c   1.000
_cell.angle_alpha   90.00
_cell.angle_beta   90.00
_cell.angle_gamma   90.00
#
_symmetry.space_group_name_H-M   'P 1'
#
loop_
_entity.id
_entity.type
_entity.pdbx_description
1 polymer ?
#
loop_
_entity_poly.entity_id
_entity_poly.type
_entity_poly.pdbx_seq_one_letter_code
_entity_poly.pdbx_strand_id
1 'polypeptide(L)'
;MRLSPVLACLLLRCLSAQTPDPLEIVRRSVEQDRLNFRRANDYSYVQHTEQRELDEQGRVRKVESRTFDVIVIDGEPYQKLIARNGKPLGEAEARKEQEKLDRELARRRNEDPARRSRRRSEEEKRRMEGREFAREIPEAFRFRLAGEDRLEGRPVWIIDAEPKPGYRGKAKRADLLSKFRGRLWIDQQDYQWVRVEAETIAPVRFGWVLARLDPGAKMVFEQRRVHDEVWLPSRAHIQLSARLALVRKLRGEVEVLWRDYRKFRTDSRITDVSEAPPGP
;
A
#
# COMPACT_ATOMS: atom_id res chain seq x y z
N MET A 1 -11.96 61.00 -48.64
CA MET A 1 -11.32 60.39 -47.46
C MET A 1 -12.07 59.10 -47.11
N ARG A 2 -11.48 57.97 -47.48
CA ARG A 2 -12.07 56.64 -47.28
C ARG A 2 -11.33 55.91 -46.12
N LEU A 3 -12.00 55.69 -45.02
CA LEU A 3 -11.51 54.86 -43.90
C LEU A 3 -11.78 53.39 -44.22
N SER A 4 -10.75 52.56 -44.32
CA SER A 4 -10.85 51.13 -44.39
C SER A 4 -10.95 50.55 -42.98
N PRO A 5 -11.87 49.63 -42.69
CA PRO A 5 -11.86 48.87 -41.43
C PRO A 5 -10.89 47.70 -41.56
N VAL A 6 -9.86 47.69 -40.70
CA VAL A 6 -8.98 46.55 -40.50
C VAL A 6 -9.73 45.52 -39.67
N LEU A 7 -10.12 44.44 -40.31
CA LEU A 7 -10.76 43.27 -39.69
C LEU A 7 -9.69 42.46 -38.96
N ALA A 8 -9.62 42.63 -37.64
CA ALA A 8 -8.78 41.84 -36.76
C ALA A 8 -9.41 40.45 -36.56
N CYS A 9 -8.97 39.45 -37.33
CA CYS A 9 -9.25 38.04 -37.06
C CYS A 9 -8.51 37.59 -35.80
N LEU A 10 -9.21 37.58 -34.64
CA LEU A 10 -8.78 36.86 -33.44
C LEU A 10 -8.86 35.36 -33.74
N LEU A 11 -7.76 34.74 -34.10
CA LEU A 11 -7.59 33.29 -34.09
C LEU A 11 -7.59 32.82 -32.63
N LEU A 12 -8.76 32.45 -32.08
CA LEU A 12 -8.87 31.63 -30.92
C LEU A 12 -8.23 30.26 -31.27
N ARG A 13 -6.98 30.09 -30.89
CA ARG A 13 -6.37 28.76 -30.82
C ARG A 13 -7.07 28.03 -29.63
N CYS A 14 -8.07 27.23 -29.96
CA CYS A 14 -8.50 26.17 -29.05
C CYS A 14 -7.29 25.27 -28.85
N LEU A 15 -6.55 25.47 -27.75
CA LEU A 15 -5.66 24.43 -27.24
C LEU A 15 -6.59 23.26 -26.87
N SER A 16 -6.73 22.32 -27.77
CA SER A 16 -7.25 21.01 -27.43
C SER A 16 -6.28 20.44 -26.37
N ALA A 17 -6.65 20.53 -25.10
CA ALA A 17 -5.95 19.81 -24.05
C ALA A 17 -6.01 18.34 -24.45
N GLN A 18 -4.90 17.81 -24.95
CA GLN A 18 -4.81 16.39 -25.28
C GLN A 18 -5.14 15.62 -24.01
N THR A 19 -6.17 14.80 -24.07
CA THR A 19 -6.52 13.90 -22.96
C THR A 19 -5.27 13.06 -22.64
N PRO A 20 -4.75 13.11 -21.43
CA PRO A 20 -3.52 12.41 -21.10
C PRO A 20 -3.70 10.90 -21.30
N ASP A 21 -2.68 10.25 -21.90
CA ASP A 21 -2.71 8.80 -22.11
C ASP A 21 -2.69 8.06 -20.77
N PRO A 22 -3.75 7.31 -20.43
CA PRO A 22 -3.84 6.60 -19.16
C PRO A 22 -2.72 5.57 -18.97
N LEU A 23 -2.20 4.95 -20.02
CA LEU A 23 -1.07 4.03 -19.94
C LEU A 23 0.20 4.78 -19.50
N GLU A 24 0.45 5.95 -20.08
CA GLU A 24 1.63 6.76 -19.71
C GLU A 24 1.51 7.28 -18.26
N ILE A 25 0.32 7.68 -17.81
CA ILE A 25 0.10 8.06 -16.41
C ILE A 25 0.46 6.90 -15.49
N VAL A 26 0.00 5.67 -15.78
CA VAL A 26 0.30 4.49 -14.97
C VAL A 26 1.79 4.14 -15.01
N ARG A 27 2.45 4.23 -16.17
CA ARG A 27 3.91 4.01 -16.26
C ARG A 27 4.69 4.95 -15.35
N ARG A 28 4.36 6.23 -15.41
CA ARG A 28 4.97 7.25 -14.52
C ARG A 28 4.65 6.97 -13.06
N SER A 29 3.44 6.55 -12.75
CA SER A 29 3.05 6.22 -11.37
C SER A 29 3.88 5.06 -10.81
N VAL A 30 4.11 4.00 -11.57
CA VAL A 30 4.97 2.88 -11.16
C VAL A 30 6.41 3.34 -10.90
N GLU A 31 6.94 4.26 -11.71
CA GLU A 31 8.29 4.78 -11.50
C GLU A 31 8.36 5.71 -10.27
N GLN A 32 7.36 6.57 -10.05
CA GLN A 32 7.28 7.43 -8.87
C GLN A 32 7.15 6.63 -7.59
N ASP A 33 6.34 5.56 -7.58
CA ASP A 33 6.24 4.66 -6.43
C ASP A 33 7.60 4.06 -6.05
N ARG A 34 8.42 3.70 -7.03
CA ARG A 34 9.79 3.23 -6.81
C ARG A 34 10.68 4.28 -6.12
N LEU A 35 10.53 5.55 -6.49
CA LEU A 35 11.28 6.65 -5.86
C LEU A 35 10.75 6.94 -4.45
N ASN A 36 9.43 6.94 -4.29
CA ASN A 36 8.76 7.15 -3.02
C ASN A 36 9.14 6.09 -1.98
N PHE A 37 9.25 4.84 -2.38
CA PHE A 37 9.59 3.71 -1.50
C PHE A 37 10.90 3.92 -0.73
N ARG A 38 11.89 4.59 -1.33
CA ARG A 38 13.17 4.87 -0.66
C ARG A 38 12.98 5.81 0.54
N ARG A 39 12.13 6.83 0.39
CA ARG A 39 11.82 7.82 1.45
C ARG A 39 10.92 7.20 2.52
N ALA A 40 10.03 6.31 2.12
CA ALA A 40 9.12 5.62 3.04
C ALA A 40 9.84 4.79 4.11
N ASN A 41 11.04 4.28 3.81
CA ASN A 41 11.85 3.51 4.76
C ASN A 41 12.40 4.34 5.94
N ASP A 42 12.33 5.67 5.86
CA ASP A 42 12.80 6.58 6.92
C ASP A 42 11.69 6.88 7.96
N TYR A 43 10.59 6.14 7.92
CA TYR A 43 9.45 6.40 8.77
C TYR A 43 9.08 5.21 9.65
N SER A 44 8.90 5.50 10.95
CA SER A 44 8.17 4.66 11.89
C SER A 44 6.70 5.12 11.97
N TYR A 45 5.81 4.26 12.46
CA TYR A 45 4.37 4.55 12.47
C TYR A 45 3.61 3.64 13.43
N VAL A 46 2.39 4.01 13.73
CA VAL A 46 1.43 3.13 14.43
C VAL A 46 0.55 2.43 13.40
N GLN A 47 0.48 1.10 13.48
CA GLN A 47 -0.38 0.28 12.64
C GLN A 47 -1.49 -0.34 13.51
N HIS A 48 -2.74 -0.07 13.13
CA HIS A 48 -3.91 -0.73 13.70
C HIS A 48 -4.47 -1.73 12.68
N THR A 49 -4.67 -2.96 13.09
CA THR A 49 -5.26 -4.02 12.25
C THR A 49 -6.50 -4.55 12.95
N GLU A 50 -7.64 -4.52 12.27
CA GLU A 50 -8.88 -5.11 12.72
C GLU A 50 -9.29 -6.23 11.75
N GLN A 51 -9.66 -7.38 12.31
CA GLN A 51 -10.14 -8.53 11.56
C GLN A 51 -11.56 -8.85 12.03
N ARG A 52 -12.49 -8.98 11.07
CA ARG A 52 -13.87 -9.35 11.29
C ARG A 52 -14.16 -10.69 10.61
N GLU A 53 -14.57 -11.65 11.38
CA GLU A 53 -15.14 -12.90 10.86
C GLU A 53 -16.63 -12.71 10.60
N LEU A 54 -17.11 -13.11 9.44
CA LEU A 54 -18.52 -12.99 9.06
C LEU A 54 -19.17 -14.39 8.98
N ASP A 55 -20.44 -14.45 9.39
CA ASP A 55 -21.26 -15.65 9.16
C ASP A 55 -21.71 -15.76 7.69
N GLU A 56 -22.50 -16.78 7.38
CA GLU A 56 -23.01 -17.02 6.02
C GLU A 56 -23.97 -15.93 5.54
N GLN A 57 -24.59 -15.20 6.44
CA GLN A 57 -25.49 -14.08 6.19
C GLN A 57 -24.76 -12.73 6.12
N GLY A 58 -23.43 -12.73 6.29
CA GLY A 58 -22.61 -11.52 6.28
C GLY A 58 -22.63 -10.71 7.59
N ARG A 59 -23.16 -11.27 8.68
CA ARG A 59 -23.17 -10.61 9.99
C ARG A 59 -21.85 -10.87 10.71
N VAL A 60 -21.37 -9.88 11.44
CA VAL A 60 -20.12 -9.99 12.21
C VAL A 60 -20.28 -11.02 13.34
N ARG A 61 -19.46 -12.07 13.31
CA ARG A 61 -19.39 -13.13 14.31
C ARG A 61 -18.31 -12.86 15.35
N LYS A 62 -17.18 -12.32 14.91
CA LYS A 62 -16.02 -12.07 15.76
C LYS A 62 -15.27 -10.85 15.26
N VAL A 63 -14.77 -10.03 16.18
CA VAL A 63 -13.86 -8.94 15.90
C VAL A 63 -12.61 -9.12 16.74
N GLU A 64 -11.45 -9.03 16.12
CA GLU A 64 -10.16 -8.98 16.79
C GLU A 64 -9.36 -7.79 16.26
N SER A 65 -8.77 -7.01 17.15
CA SER A 65 -7.89 -5.95 16.73
C SER A 65 -6.56 -5.97 17.47
N ARG A 66 -5.52 -5.48 16.77
CA ARG A 66 -4.15 -5.35 17.29
C ARG A 66 -3.59 -4.01 16.84
N THR A 67 -2.92 -3.34 17.76
CA THR A 67 -2.20 -2.12 17.44
C THR A 67 -0.72 -2.34 17.69
N PHE A 68 0.08 -1.97 16.71
CA PHE A 68 1.53 -2.11 16.76
C PHE A 68 2.19 -0.73 16.65
N ASP A 69 3.21 -0.50 17.45
CA ASP A 69 4.21 0.52 17.18
C ASP A 69 5.25 -0.11 16.25
N VAL A 70 5.34 0.39 15.02
CA VAL A 70 6.26 -0.14 14.00
C VAL A 70 7.47 0.76 13.93
N ILE A 71 8.58 0.23 14.39
CA ILE A 71 9.89 0.90 14.38
C ILE A 71 10.80 0.27 13.33
N VAL A 72 11.78 1.03 12.87
CA VAL A 72 12.74 0.53 11.88
C VAL A 72 14.05 0.18 12.57
N ILE A 73 14.48 -1.08 12.44
CA ILE A 73 15.75 -1.58 12.97
C ILE A 73 16.60 -2.04 11.78
N ASP A 74 17.76 -1.41 11.57
CA ASP A 74 18.67 -1.71 10.43
C ASP A 74 17.98 -1.65 9.05
N GLY A 75 16.99 -0.75 8.87
CA GLY A 75 16.23 -0.60 7.62
C GLY A 75 15.10 -1.60 7.43
N GLU A 76 14.76 -2.39 8.46
CA GLU A 76 13.65 -3.35 8.44
C GLU A 76 12.60 -3.00 9.48
N PRO A 77 11.29 -3.08 9.15
CA PRO A 77 10.22 -2.81 10.11
C PRO A 77 10.14 -3.90 11.18
N TYR A 78 10.09 -3.50 12.43
CA TYR A 78 9.80 -4.33 13.59
C TYR A 78 8.47 -3.92 14.21
N GLN A 79 7.57 -4.87 14.42
CA GLN A 79 6.24 -4.64 14.99
C GLN A 79 6.23 -4.95 16.49
N LYS A 80 6.15 -3.91 17.34
CA LYS A 80 5.93 -4.04 18.77
C LYS A 80 4.44 -3.93 19.06
N LEU A 81 3.83 -4.97 19.62
CA LEU A 81 2.41 -4.92 20.02
C LEU A 81 2.25 -3.94 21.19
N ILE A 82 1.30 -3.01 21.09
CA ILE A 82 1.01 -2.00 22.12
C ILE A 82 -0.44 -2.05 22.63
N ALA A 83 -1.37 -2.59 21.82
CA ALA A 83 -2.77 -2.74 22.24
C ALA A 83 -3.42 -3.95 21.56
N ARG A 84 -4.44 -4.50 22.20
CA ARG A 84 -5.27 -5.61 21.73
C ARG A 84 -6.74 -5.33 22.00
N ASN A 85 -7.60 -5.53 20.98
CA ASN A 85 -9.05 -5.31 21.06
C ASN A 85 -9.39 -3.90 21.60
N GLY A 86 -8.69 -2.88 21.10
CA GLY A 86 -8.90 -1.47 21.47
C GLY A 86 -8.36 -1.06 22.84
N LYS A 87 -7.77 -2.00 23.62
CA LYS A 87 -7.24 -1.70 24.95
C LYS A 87 -5.71 -1.79 24.94
N PRO A 88 -5.00 -0.86 25.59
CA PRO A 88 -3.56 -0.98 25.84
C PRO A 88 -3.23 -2.31 26.51
N LEU A 89 -2.02 -2.81 26.29
CA LEU A 89 -1.54 -4.00 26.96
C LEU A 89 -1.44 -3.76 28.49
N GLY A 90 -1.77 -4.78 29.29
CA GLY A 90 -1.47 -4.75 30.72
C GLY A 90 0.05 -4.75 30.96
N GLU A 91 0.48 -4.27 32.13
CA GLU A 91 1.91 -4.09 32.46
C GLU A 91 2.78 -5.32 32.21
N ALA A 92 2.30 -6.51 32.60
CA ALA A 92 3.05 -7.76 32.40
C ALA A 92 3.21 -8.11 30.91
N GLU A 93 2.19 -7.84 30.08
CA GLU A 93 2.24 -8.10 28.64
C GLU A 93 3.10 -7.03 27.93
N ALA A 94 2.95 -5.77 28.30
CA ALA A 94 3.77 -4.67 27.79
C ALA A 94 5.26 -4.89 28.09
N ARG A 95 5.60 -5.36 29.28
CA ARG A 95 6.98 -5.72 29.65
C ARG A 95 7.53 -6.86 28.78
N LYS A 96 6.72 -7.90 28.53
CA LYS A 96 7.12 -9.00 27.64
C LYS A 96 7.38 -8.51 26.20
N GLU A 97 6.56 -7.59 25.70
CA GLU A 97 6.78 -7.01 24.36
C GLU A 97 8.04 -6.12 24.33
N GLN A 98 8.33 -5.39 25.41
CA GLN A 98 9.58 -4.62 25.55
C GLN A 98 10.80 -5.56 25.57
N GLU A 99 10.76 -6.63 26.36
CA GLU A 99 11.84 -7.63 26.38
C GLU A 99 12.08 -8.31 25.02
N LYS A 100 11.02 -8.51 24.20
CA LYS A 100 11.18 -9.01 22.83
C LYS A 100 11.93 -8.00 21.95
N LEU A 101 11.58 -6.72 22.05
CA LEU A 101 12.27 -5.64 21.36
C LEU A 101 13.74 -5.58 21.79
N ASP A 102 14.01 -5.60 23.09
CA ASP A 102 15.38 -5.52 23.61
C ASP A 102 16.24 -6.69 23.14
N ARG A 103 15.67 -7.90 23.13
CA ARG A 103 16.34 -9.09 22.56
C ARG A 103 16.62 -8.94 21.08
N GLU A 104 15.67 -8.39 20.31
CA GLU A 104 15.89 -8.16 18.88
C GLU A 104 16.97 -7.12 18.64
N LEU A 105 16.99 -6.01 19.38
CA LEU A 105 18.03 -4.99 19.32
C LEU A 105 19.41 -5.58 19.66
N ALA A 106 19.50 -6.38 20.73
CA ALA A 106 20.72 -7.06 21.13
C ALA A 106 21.18 -8.06 20.04
N ARG A 107 20.25 -8.83 19.47
CA ARG A 107 20.52 -9.75 18.38
C ARG A 107 21.09 -9.03 17.16
N ARG A 108 20.50 -7.90 16.76
CA ARG A 108 20.96 -7.08 15.62
C ARG A 108 22.33 -6.46 15.87
N ARG A 109 22.57 -5.99 17.09
CA ARG A 109 23.88 -5.41 17.49
C ARG A 109 25.01 -6.45 17.41
N ASN A 110 24.74 -7.68 17.85
CA ASN A 110 25.70 -8.76 17.94
C ASN A 110 25.63 -9.72 16.72
N GLU A 111 24.92 -9.33 15.64
CA GLU A 111 24.76 -10.17 14.48
C GLU A 111 26.10 -10.37 13.74
N ASP A 112 26.44 -11.62 13.49
CA ASP A 112 27.58 -12.01 12.69
C ASP A 112 27.55 -11.33 11.30
N PRO A 113 28.68 -10.80 10.79
CA PRO A 113 28.73 -10.12 9.50
C PRO A 113 28.19 -10.94 8.33
N ALA A 114 28.43 -12.27 8.31
CA ALA A 114 27.93 -13.13 7.24
C ALA A 114 26.40 -13.29 7.32
N ARG A 115 25.83 -13.40 8.52
CA ARG A 115 24.37 -13.44 8.73
C ARG A 115 23.72 -12.11 8.34
N ARG A 116 24.32 -10.98 8.72
CA ARG A 116 23.88 -9.64 8.34
C ARG A 116 23.86 -9.47 6.81
N SER A 117 24.91 -9.93 6.14
CA SER A 117 25.01 -9.89 4.67
C SER A 117 23.89 -10.71 4.01
N ARG A 118 23.66 -11.95 4.47
CA ARG A 118 22.57 -12.81 3.96
C ARG A 118 21.21 -12.16 4.14
N ARG A 119 20.92 -11.64 5.32
CA ARG A 119 19.64 -10.97 5.62
C ARG A 119 19.41 -9.77 4.71
N ARG A 120 20.41 -8.92 4.52
CA ARG A 120 20.34 -7.78 3.58
C ARG A 120 20.13 -8.23 2.14
N SER A 121 20.79 -9.28 1.71
CA SER A 121 20.63 -9.85 0.37
C SER A 121 19.21 -10.41 0.15
N GLU A 122 18.65 -11.12 1.13
CA GLU A 122 17.28 -11.63 1.06
C GLU A 122 16.24 -10.49 1.03
N GLU A 123 16.46 -9.42 1.79
CA GLU A 123 15.61 -8.24 1.78
C GLU A 123 15.68 -7.52 0.43
N GLU A 124 16.88 -7.31 -0.11
CA GLU A 124 17.04 -6.70 -1.44
C GLU A 124 16.39 -7.55 -2.52
N LYS A 125 16.51 -8.88 -2.44
CA LYS A 125 15.81 -9.80 -3.35
C LYS A 125 14.28 -9.62 -3.27
N ARG A 126 13.71 -9.55 -2.07
CA ARG A 126 12.25 -9.29 -1.90
C ARG A 126 11.85 -7.95 -2.50
N ARG A 127 12.66 -6.91 -2.30
CA ARG A 127 12.44 -5.58 -2.89
C ARG A 127 12.52 -5.61 -4.41
N MET A 128 13.47 -6.36 -4.97
CA MET A 128 13.59 -6.53 -6.42
C MET A 128 12.37 -7.27 -6.99
N GLU A 129 11.97 -8.39 -6.39
CA GLU A 129 10.77 -9.14 -6.80
C GLU A 129 9.51 -8.24 -6.80
N GLY A 130 9.34 -7.39 -5.79
CA GLY A 130 8.24 -6.43 -5.73
C GLY A 130 8.29 -5.37 -6.84
N ARG A 131 9.48 -4.85 -7.14
CA ARG A 131 9.68 -3.90 -8.24
C ARG A 131 9.43 -4.52 -9.61
N GLU A 132 9.89 -5.74 -9.82
CA GLU A 132 9.64 -6.49 -11.06
C GLU A 132 8.15 -6.74 -11.26
N PHE A 133 7.46 -7.15 -10.20
CA PHE A 133 6.00 -7.31 -10.23
C PHE A 133 5.28 -6.00 -10.58
N ALA A 134 5.66 -4.87 -9.96
CA ALA A 134 5.05 -3.57 -10.25
C ALA A 134 5.25 -3.13 -11.71
N ARG A 135 6.41 -3.44 -12.32
CA ARG A 135 6.70 -3.15 -13.72
C ARG A 135 5.82 -3.92 -14.70
N GLU A 136 5.25 -5.03 -14.28
CA GLU A 136 4.33 -5.80 -15.11
C GLU A 136 2.94 -5.14 -15.21
N ILE A 137 2.57 -4.25 -14.28
CA ILE A 137 1.24 -3.62 -14.23
C ILE A 137 0.90 -2.89 -15.54
N PRO A 138 1.74 -2.00 -16.12
CA PRO A 138 1.43 -1.34 -17.38
C PRO A 138 1.23 -2.30 -18.56
N GLU A 139 1.88 -3.45 -18.50
CA GLU A 139 1.81 -4.46 -19.57
C GLU A 139 0.64 -5.44 -19.37
N ALA A 140 0.19 -5.66 -18.12
CA ALA A 140 -0.84 -6.61 -17.78
C ALA A 140 -2.26 -6.12 -18.06
N PHE A 141 -2.48 -4.80 -18.04
CA PHE A 141 -3.82 -4.21 -18.11
C PHE A 141 -4.01 -3.33 -19.35
N ARG A 142 -5.27 -3.21 -19.76
CA ARG A 142 -5.77 -2.12 -20.59
C ARG A 142 -6.31 -1.03 -19.65
N PHE A 143 -5.88 0.19 -19.88
CA PHE A 143 -6.24 1.34 -19.07
C PHE A 143 -7.21 2.23 -19.82
N ARG A 144 -8.17 2.80 -19.12
CA ARG A 144 -9.13 3.77 -19.61
C ARG A 144 -9.25 4.92 -18.62
N LEU A 145 -9.04 6.14 -19.07
CA LEU A 145 -9.33 7.32 -18.23
C LEU A 145 -10.86 7.37 -18.00
N ALA A 146 -11.27 7.22 -16.74
CA ALA A 146 -12.66 7.25 -16.33
C ALA A 146 -13.13 8.65 -15.95
N GLY A 147 -12.20 9.55 -15.61
CA GLY A 147 -12.48 10.93 -15.21
C GLY A 147 -11.38 11.51 -14.34
N GLU A 148 -11.74 12.59 -13.68
CA GLU A 148 -10.90 13.31 -12.72
C GLU A 148 -11.71 13.58 -11.46
N ASP A 149 -11.02 13.74 -10.32
CA ASP A 149 -11.63 14.04 -9.02
C ASP A 149 -10.62 14.79 -8.14
N ARG A 150 -11.03 15.08 -6.91
CA ARG A 150 -10.15 15.62 -5.87
C ARG A 150 -10.17 14.71 -4.65
N LEU A 151 -8.99 14.24 -4.23
CA LEU A 151 -8.80 13.52 -2.99
C LEU A 151 -7.92 14.35 -2.05
N GLU A 152 -8.41 14.61 -0.84
CA GLU A 152 -7.73 15.46 0.16
C GLU A 152 -7.28 16.83 -0.44
N GLY A 153 -8.12 17.41 -1.31
CA GLY A 153 -7.86 18.70 -1.97
C GLY A 153 -6.93 18.63 -3.20
N ARG A 154 -6.31 17.50 -3.49
CA ARG A 154 -5.39 17.32 -4.61
C ARG A 154 -6.11 16.76 -5.85
N PRO A 155 -5.83 17.27 -7.05
CA PRO A 155 -6.43 16.75 -8.28
C PRO A 155 -5.87 15.35 -8.60
N VAL A 156 -6.75 14.44 -8.99
CA VAL A 156 -6.38 13.05 -9.34
C VAL A 156 -7.03 12.64 -10.65
N TRP A 157 -6.34 11.80 -11.42
CA TRP A 157 -6.94 11.03 -12.51
C TRP A 157 -7.57 9.76 -11.97
N ILE A 158 -8.73 9.40 -12.49
CA ILE A 158 -9.39 8.13 -12.22
C ILE A 158 -9.19 7.23 -13.44
N ILE A 159 -8.56 6.09 -13.25
CA ILE A 159 -8.19 5.18 -14.34
C ILE A 159 -8.73 3.78 -14.03
N ASP A 160 -9.58 3.26 -14.93
CA ASP A 160 -10.02 1.87 -14.89
C ASP A 160 -8.93 0.97 -15.48
N ALA A 161 -8.73 -0.19 -14.87
CA ALA A 161 -7.76 -1.20 -15.26
C ALA A 161 -8.44 -2.56 -15.46
N GLU A 162 -8.47 -3.04 -16.70
CA GLU A 162 -9.00 -4.35 -17.07
C GLU A 162 -7.86 -5.25 -17.56
N PRO A 163 -7.74 -6.49 -17.08
CA PRO A 163 -6.64 -7.36 -17.49
C PRO A 163 -6.70 -7.67 -18.99
N LYS A 164 -5.53 -7.67 -19.62
CA LYS A 164 -5.42 -8.07 -21.03
C LYS A 164 -5.66 -9.55 -21.17
N PRO A 165 -6.55 -9.99 -22.10
CA PRO A 165 -6.75 -11.42 -22.37
C PRO A 165 -5.43 -12.10 -22.75
N GLY A 166 -5.16 -13.26 -22.15
CA GLY A 166 -3.99 -14.05 -22.48
C GLY A 166 -2.67 -13.51 -21.96
N TYR A 167 -2.68 -12.44 -21.12
CA TYR A 167 -1.46 -11.91 -20.51
C TYR A 167 -0.75 -12.99 -19.69
N ARG A 168 0.55 -13.12 -19.92
CA ARG A 168 1.47 -13.97 -19.16
C ARG A 168 2.68 -13.14 -18.73
N GLY A 169 2.72 -12.78 -17.47
CA GLY A 169 3.82 -12.02 -16.91
C GLY A 169 5.11 -12.83 -16.76
N LYS A 170 6.23 -12.15 -16.77
CA LYS A 170 7.56 -12.73 -16.59
C LYS A 170 8.01 -12.72 -15.13
N ALA A 171 7.58 -11.70 -14.37
CA ALA A 171 7.93 -11.59 -12.97
C ALA A 171 7.24 -12.66 -12.12
N LYS A 172 7.84 -12.98 -10.99
CA LYS A 172 7.28 -13.93 -10.03
C LYS A 172 5.87 -13.51 -9.60
N ARG A 173 4.89 -14.42 -9.75
CA ARG A 173 3.46 -14.20 -9.46
C ARG A 173 2.74 -13.18 -10.35
N ALA A 174 3.36 -12.71 -11.44
CA ALA A 174 2.70 -11.76 -12.34
C ALA A 174 1.44 -12.35 -13.04
N ASP A 175 1.29 -13.67 -13.08
CA ASP A 175 0.08 -14.37 -13.50
C ASP A 175 -1.15 -13.99 -12.65
N LEU A 176 -0.93 -13.55 -11.41
CA LEU A 176 -2.01 -13.06 -10.55
C LEU A 176 -2.67 -11.79 -11.11
N LEU A 177 -1.95 -10.94 -11.84
CA LEU A 177 -2.49 -9.69 -12.39
C LEU A 177 -3.69 -9.94 -13.31
N SER A 178 -3.68 -11.06 -14.05
CA SER A 178 -4.81 -11.45 -14.91
C SER A 178 -6.09 -11.83 -14.15
N LYS A 179 -6.01 -11.97 -12.84
CA LYS A 179 -7.14 -12.39 -11.97
C LYS A 179 -7.82 -11.22 -11.27
N PHE A 180 -7.36 -10.01 -11.53
CA PHE A 180 -7.89 -8.80 -10.93
C PHE A 180 -8.35 -7.82 -12.00
N ARG A 181 -9.37 -7.05 -11.69
CA ARG A 181 -9.67 -5.77 -12.31
C ARG A 181 -9.58 -4.68 -11.26
N GLY A 182 -9.41 -3.44 -11.65
CA GLY A 182 -9.26 -2.38 -10.65
C GLY A 182 -9.54 -0.99 -11.16
N ARG A 183 -9.46 -0.05 -10.23
CA ARG A 183 -9.52 1.38 -10.46
C ARG A 183 -8.42 2.05 -9.67
N LEU A 184 -7.74 2.98 -10.30
CA LEU A 184 -6.61 3.71 -9.75
C LEU A 184 -6.98 5.20 -9.67
N TRP A 185 -6.64 5.84 -8.56
CA TRP A 185 -6.61 7.29 -8.42
C TRP A 185 -5.15 7.71 -8.35
N ILE A 186 -4.71 8.48 -9.32
CA ILE A 186 -3.31 8.91 -9.45
C ILE A 186 -3.25 10.41 -9.34
N ASP A 187 -2.44 10.92 -8.40
CA ASP A 187 -2.21 12.34 -8.21
C ASP A 187 -1.63 13.00 -9.46
N GLN A 188 -2.23 14.11 -9.89
CA GLN A 188 -1.85 14.78 -11.14
C GLN A 188 -0.52 15.52 -11.04
N GLN A 189 -0.05 15.86 -9.84
CA GLN A 189 1.20 16.60 -9.63
C GLN A 189 2.38 15.66 -9.44
N ASP A 190 2.20 14.65 -8.57
CA ASP A 190 3.28 13.77 -8.15
C ASP A 190 3.31 12.45 -8.94
N TYR A 191 2.27 12.14 -9.74
CA TYR A 191 2.07 10.85 -10.40
C TYR A 191 2.09 9.67 -9.42
N GLN A 192 1.85 9.94 -8.13
CA GLN A 192 1.75 8.90 -7.14
C GLN A 192 0.32 8.34 -7.12
N TRP A 193 0.18 7.01 -7.09
CA TRP A 193 -1.12 6.44 -6.86
C TRP A 193 -1.55 6.72 -5.41
N VAL A 194 -2.77 7.24 -5.26
CA VAL A 194 -3.32 7.69 -3.96
C VAL A 194 -4.29 6.66 -3.42
N ARG A 195 -5.07 6.06 -4.32
CA ARG A 195 -6.04 5.01 -4.00
C ARG A 195 -6.04 3.96 -5.10
N VAL A 196 -6.14 2.71 -4.68
CA VAL A 196 -6.34 1.56 -5.57
C VAL A 196 -7.52 0.76 -5.06
N GLU A 197 -8.47 0.49 -5.93
CA GLU A 197 -9.51 -0.49 -5.72
C GLU A 197 -9.26 -1.66 -6.64
N ALA A 198 -9.28 -2.87 -6.10
CA ALA A 198 -9.12 -4.08 -6.87
C ALA A 198 -10.17 -5.12 -6.49
N GLU A 199 -10.63 -5.87 -7.47
CA GLU A 199 -11.58 -6.97 -7.29
C GLU A 199 -11.08 -8.22 -8.00
N THR A 200 -11.19 -9.38 -7.35
CA THR A 200 -10.87 -10.65 -8.00
C THR A 200 -11.96 -11.05 -8.97
N ILE A 201 -11.59 -11.28 -10.24
CA ILE A 201 -12.50 -11.78 -11.30
C ILE A 201 -12.34 -13.28 -11.55
N ALA A 202 -11.29 -13.88 -11.00
CA ALA A 202 -11.02 -15.31 -11.08
C ALA A 202 -10.42 -15.80 -9.75
N PRO A 203 -10.53 -17.12 -9.46
CA PRO A 203 -10.00 -17.65 -8.21
C PRO A 203 -8.50 -17.47 -8.07
N VAL A 204 -8.05 -17.01 -6.90
CA VAL A 204 -6.63 -16.90 -6.54
C VAL A 204 -6.25 -18.00 -5.56
N ARG A 205 -5.23 -18.79 -5.89
CA ARG A 205 -4.73 -19.85 -5.02
C ARG A 205 -3.46 -19.38 -4.32
N PHE A 206 -3.39 -19.58 -3.01
CA PHE A 206 -2.21 -19.26 -2.22
C PHE A 206 -1.46 -20.54 -1.86
N GLY A 207 -0.35 -20.75 -2.57
CA GLY A 207 0.68 -21.75 -2.27
C GLY A 207 0.18 -23.17 -1.99
N TRP A 208 0.94 -23.87 -1.17
CA TRP A 208 0.66 -25.22 -0.67
C TRP A 208 -0.41 -25.26 0.45
N VAL A 209 -0.75 -24.12 1.05
CA VAL A 209 -1.96 -23.98 1.86
C VAL A 209 -3.11 -24.05 0.87
N LEU A 210 -3.99 -25.05 1.03
CA LEU A 210 -5.19 -25.25 0.19
C LEU A 210 -6.20 -24.09 0.37
N ALA A 211 -5.70 -22.87 0.40
CA ALA A 211 -6.49 -21.66 0.50
C ALA A 211 -6.76 -21.09 -0.89
N ARG A 212 -8.00 -20.87 -1.19
CA ARG A 212 -8.47 -20.27 -2.43
C ARG A 212 -9.32 -19.06 -2.11
N LEU A 213 -8.94 -17.92 -2.64
CA LEU A 213 -9.76 -16.73 -2.65
C LEU A 213 -10.76 -16.84 -3.78
N ASP A 214 -12.02 -16.69 -3.48
CA ASP A 214 -13.10 -16.74 -4.47
C ASP A 214 -13.15 -15.42 -5.28
N PRO A 215 -13.72 -15.42 -6.50
CA PRO A 215 -14.03 -14.19 -7.22
C PRO A 215 -14.95 -13.28 -6.41
N GLY A 216 -14.82 -11.95 -6.62
CA GLY A 216 -15.59 -10.93 -5.90
C GLY A 216 -14.97 -10.48 -4.59
N ALA A 217 -13.77 -10.97 -4.22
CA ALA A 217 -13.01 -10.37 -3.13
C ALA A 217 -12.55 -8.96 -3.52
N LYS A 218 -12.77 -7.99 -2.64
CA LYS A 218 -12.47 -6.58 -2.87
C LYS A 218 -11.34 -6.12 -1.97
N MET A 219 -10.52 -5.25 -2.51
CA MET A 219 -9.41 -4.63 -1.80
C MET A 219 -9.38 -3.15 -2.14
N VAL A 220 -9.28 -2.33 -1.11
CA VAL A 220 -9.02 -0.89 -1.23
C VAL A 220 -7.71 -0.62 -0.52
N PHE A 221 -6.84 0.13 -1.15
CA PHE A 221 -5.60 0.60 -0.55
C PHE A 221 -5.46 2.09 -0.81
N GLU A 222 -5.12 2.84 0.24
CA GLU A 222 -5.02 4.29 0.22
C GLU A 222 -3.67 4.74 0.77
N GLN A 223 -3.14 5.80 0.16
CA GLN A 223 -1.97 6.53 0.63
C GLN A 223 -2.32 7.99 0.88
N ARG A 224 -1.55 8.63 1.74
CA ARG A 224 -1.59 10.07 1.96
C ARG A 224 -0.20 10.66 1.92
N ARG A 225 -0.13 11.95 1.60
CA ARG A 225 1.13 12.69 1.65
C ARG A 225 1.46 13.07 3.09
N VAL A 226 2.66 12.75 3.51
CA VAL A 226 3.16 13.00 4.87
C VAL A 226 4.32 13.97 4.79
N HIS A 227 4.31 15.02 5.63
CA HIS A 227 5.31 16.08 5.71
C HIS A 227 5.64 16.72 4.35
N ASP A 228 4.69 16.73 3.41
CA ASP A 228 4.85 17.25 2.04
C ASP A 228 6.00 16.65 1.22
N GLU A 229 6.55 15.51 1.64
CA GLU A 229 7.72 14.92 1.00
C GLU A 229 7.58 13.45 0.56
N VAL A 230 6.65 12.71 1.17
CA VAL A 230 6.52 11.26 0.93
C VAL A 230 5.07 10.81 0.96
N TRP A 231 4.73 9.86 0.13
CA TRP A 231 3.43 9.19 0.16
C TRP A 231 3.54 7.90 0.96
N LEU A 232 2.70 7.77 1.99
CA LEU A 232 2.72 6.64 2.91
C LEU A 232 1.32 6.01 3.03
N PRO A 233 1.22 4.70 3.29
CA PRO A 233 -0.05 4.03 3.51
C PRO A 233 -0.89 4.76 4.56
N SER A 234 -2.19 4.91 4.32
CA SER A 234 -3.14 5.44 5.32
C SER A 234 -4.15 4.40 5.71
N ARG A 235 -4.63 3.62 4.73
CA ARG A 235 -5.66 2.61 4.94
C ARG A 235 -5.53 1.46 3.96
N ALA A 236 -5.80 0.24 4.42
CA ALA A 236 -6.14 -0.88 3.57
C ALA A 236 -7.42 -1.53 4.09
N HIS A 237 -8.34 -1.87 3.20
CA HIS A 237 -9.55 -2.61 3.52
C HIS A 237 -9.70 -3.77 2.55
N ILE A 238 -9.84 -4.97 3.08
CA ILE A 238 -9.93 -6.20 2.29
C ILE A 238 -11.18 -6.95 2.73
N GLN A 239 -12.09 -7.13 1.78
CA GLN A 239 -13.25 -8.02 1.95
C GLN A 239 -12.95 -9.31 1.21
N LEU A 240 -12.95 -10.42 1.92
CA LEU A 240 -12.61 -11.70 1.34
C LEU A 240 -13.68 -12.76 1.59
N SER A 241 -13.89 -13.57 0.57
CA SER A 241 -14.53 -14.86 0.67
C SER A 241 -13.51 -15.90 0.21
N ALA A 242 -13.15 -16.81 1.08
CA ALA A 242 -12.13 -17.82 0.82
C ALA A 242 -12.62 -19.21 1.20
N ARG A 243 -12.02 -20.24 0.62
CA ARG A 243 -12.19 -21.61 1.02
C ARG A 243 -10.88 -22.18 1.54
N LEU A 244 -10.92 -22.70 2.75
CA LEU A 244 -9.79 -23.39 3.36
C LEU A 244 -10.00 -24.91 3.22
N ALA A 245 -8.99 -25.63 2.77
CA ALA A 245 -9.00 -27.07 2.57
C ALA A 245 -10.23 -27.58 1.77
N LEU A 246 -10.72 -26.79 0.80
CA LEU A 246 -11.89 -27.06 -0.07
C LEU A 246 -13.23 -27.22 0.65
N VAL A 247 -13.26 -27.21 1.97
CA VAL A 247 -14.44 -27.55 2.78
C VAL A 247 -14.97 -26.36 3.57
N ARG A 248 -14.08 -25.57 4.20
CA ARG A 248 -14.50 -24.49 5.10
C ARG A 248 -14.54 -23.16 4.36
N LYS A 249 -15.74 -22.61 4.18
CA LYS A 249 -15.91 -21.22 3.71
C LYS A 249 -15.55 -20.27 4.84
N LEU A 250 -14.69 -19.32 4.53
CA LEU A 250 -14.32 -18.21 5.40
C LEU A 250 -14.78 -16.93 4.72
N ARG A 251 -15.55 -16.13 5.44
CA ARG A 251 -15.88 -14.76 5.04
C ARG A 251 -15.32 -13.83 6.09
N GLY A 252 -14.75 -12.74 5.67
CA GLY A 252 -14.19 -11.80 6.61
C GLY A 252 -13.75 -10.51 5.95
N GLU A 253 -13.45 -9.58 6.81
CA GLU A 253 -12.91 -8.28 6.46
C GLU A 253 -11.65 -8.06 7.27
N VAL A 254 -10.68 -7.42 6.65
CA VAL A 254 -9.47 -6.95 7.31
C VAL A 254 -9.33 -5.47 7.02
N GLU A 255 -9.25 -4.66 8.05
CA GLU A 255 -8.93 -3.26 7.95
C GLU A 255 -7.57 -3.01 8.60
N VAL A 256 -6.72 -2.27 7.90
CA VAL A 256 -5.43 -1.81 8.42
C VAL A 256 -5.38 -0.30 8.29
N LEU A 257 -5.07 0.37 9.37
CA LEU A 257 -4.88 1.81 9.44
C LEU A 257 -3.45 2.12 9.84
N TRP A 258 -2.82 3.04 9.13
CA TRP A 258 -1.49 3.54 9.44
C TRP A 258 -1.57 5.02 9.81
N ARG A 259 -0.96 5.38 10.93
CA ARG A 259 -1.00 6.73 11.48
C ARG A 259 0.26 7.05 12.28
N ASP A 260 0.35 8.28 12.77
CA ASP A 260 1.42 8.74 13.67
C ASP A 260 2.80 8.51 13.07
N TYR A 261 2.96 8.90 11.80
CA TYR A 261 4.21 8.78 11.08
C TYR A 261 5.29 9.68 11.69
N ARG A 262 6.42 9.08 12.03
CA ARG A 262 7.59 9.76 12.64
C ARG A 262 8.80 9.49 11.78
N LYS A 263 9.43 10.57 11.28
CA LYS A 263 10.66 10.46 10.52
C LYS A 263 11.82 10.29 11.50
N PHE A 264 12.62 9.26 11.30
CA PHE A 264 13.87 9.11 12.04
C PHE A 264 15.05 9.48 11.13
N ARG A 265 16.06 10.12 11.71
CA ARG A 265 17.33 10.35 11.03
C ARG A 265 18.23 9.14 11.28
N THR A 266 18.88 8.65 10.25
CA THR A 266 19.80 7.50 10.29
C THR A 266 21.00 7.73 11.25
N ASP A 267 21.23 8.96 11.70
CA ASP A 267 22.28 9.34 12.64
C ASP A 267 21.86 9.29 14.12
N SER A 268 20.58 9.07 14.39
CA SER A 268 20.08 8.96 15.76
C SER A 268 20.27 7.52 16.27
N ARG A 269 21.34 7.25 16.98
CA ARG A 269 21.39 6.14 17.92
C ARG A 269 20.21 6.33 18.88
N ILE A 270 19.32 5.33 18.95
CA ILE A 270 18.24 5.32 19.95
C ILE A 270 18.91 5.20 21.31
N THR A 271 19.12 6.33 21.98
CA THR A 271 19.70 6.39 23.34
C THR A 271 18.65 6.65 24.41
N ASP A 272 17.42 7.04 24.03
CA ASP A 272 16.35 7.23 25.03
C ASP A 272 14.98 6.90 24.43
N VAL A 273 14.32 5.94 25.06
CA VAL A 273 12.88 5.73 24.95
C VAL A 273 12.25 6.61 26.04
N SER A 274 12.06 7.89 25.77
CA SER A 274 11.26 8.74 26.66
C SER A 274 9.80 8.30 26.58
N GLU A 275 9.22 8.00 27.73
CA GLU A 275 7.80 7.75 27.93
C GLU A 275 6.96 8.85 27.26
N ALA A 276 5.98 8.43 26.46
CA ALA A 276 4.99 9.35 25.91
C ALA A 276 4.16 9.93 27.08
N PRO A 277 3.87 11.25 27.08
CA PRO A 277 3.02 11.82 28.10
C PRO A 277 1.60 11.24 28.03
N PRO A 278 0.92 11.03 29.18
CA PRO A 278 -0.46 10.58 29.19
C PRO A 278 -1.32 11.65 28.51
N GLY A 279 -2.03 11.26 27.47
CA GLY A 279 -3.02 12.12 26.81
C GLY A 279 -4.23 12.36 27.72
N PRO A 280 -4.97 13.48 27.51
CA PRO A 280 -6.12 13.86 28.28
C PRO A 280 -7.30 12.92 28.11
#